data_2bd3f20f468a5bffeb6706b763933a24
#
_entry.id   2bd3f20f468a5bffeb6706b763933a24
#
_cell.length_a   1.000
_cell.length_b   1.000
_cell.length_c   1.000
_cell.angle_alpha   90.00
_cell.angle_beta   90.00
_cell.angle_gamma   90.00
#
_symmetry.space_group_name_H-M   'P 1'
#
loop_
_entity.id
_entity.type
_entity.pdbx_description
1 polymer ?
#
loop_
_entity_poly.entity_id
_entity_poly.type
_entity_poly.pdbx_seq_one_letter_code
_entity_poly.pdbx_strand_id
1 'polypeptide(L)'
;MLKVAVIGTGLIATLKHLPAWKRAKDVARVVALCDVDIARAAEVAAKFGIPSTYANTREMYDKEGPDIVDICTPPKTHKTLAVEALDAFSHVLLEKPMATSLAECDEILAAAQRVNRKVCLAHSDLFYPAFMKARELLESGKVGPLAGMRIFLATPVDYITSKPGHWAHKLRGGVLGETGPHVVYMTLAFIKAIRHVQIHGQKLLKDYPWSPFEDYRITLAGEDAVSSIALTYATRHWAAQLEIWGRDGIITADLESQAVTLYRRGELKPVDVGVSTVKVAADLVRTAASAGLDLATRRYQTTHDLLIRKFSASVRDNTPAPVPPEDGRESIRVLDLLMEDLEKDAVRS
;
A
#
# COMPACT_ATOMS: atom_id res chain seq x y z
N MET A 1 -0.01 -26.86 -4.26
CA MET A 1 -0.91 -25.70 -4.32
C MET A 1 -1.13 -25.24 -2.88
N LEU A 2 -0.85 -23.99 -2.57
CA LEU A 2 -0.94 -23.45 -1.22
C LEU A 2 -2.41 -23.35 -0.76
N LYS A 3 -2.67 -23.72 0.50
CA LYS A 3 -3.98 -23.52 1.15
C LYS A 3 -3.98 -22.15 1.82
N VAL A 4 -5.01 -21.36 1.56
CA VAL A 4 -5.17 -20.01 2.11
C VAL A 4 -6.44 -19.94 2.94
N ALA A 5 -6.35 -19.34 4.13
CA ALA A 5 -7.49 -18.91 4.89
C ALA A 5 -7.54 -17.38 4.94
N VAL A 6 -8.72 -16.78 4.83
CA VAL A 6 -8.90 -15.34 4.94
C VAL A 6 -9.66 -15.01 6.21
N ILE A 7 -9.10 -14.13 7.04
CA ILE A 7 -9.72 -13.65 8.28
C ILE A 7 -10.21 -12.22 8.06
N GLY A 8 -11.50 -12.01 8.28
CA GLY A 8 -12.20 -10.77 7.96
C GLY A 8 -12.79 -10.79 6.56
N THR A 9 -14.11 -10.64 6.48
CA THR A 9 -14.89 -10.65 5.22
C THR A 9 -15.47 -9.28 4.88
N GLY A 10 -14.76 -8.21 5.32
CA GLY A 10 -15.12 -6.82 5.06
C GLY A 10 -14.86 -6.37 3.62
N LEU A 11 -14.97 -5.05 3.40
CA LEU A 11 -14.84 -4.44 2.07
C LEU A 11 -13.50 -4.76 1.41
N ILE A 12 -12.39 -4.65 2.12
CA ILE A 12 -11.07 -4.87 1.53
C ILE A 12 -10.90 -6.33 1.07
N ALA A 13 -11.36 -7.28 1.88
CA ALA A 13 -11.34 -8.69 1.52
C ALA A 13 -12.17 -8.95 0.26
N THR A 14 -13.42 -8.45 0.23
CA THR A 14 -14.37 -8.74 -0.86
C THR A 14 -14.09 -7.99 -2.16
N LEU A 15 -13.50 -6.78 -2.09
CA LEU A 15 -13.23 -5.96 -3.27
C LEU A 15 -11.82 -6.17 -3.84
N LYS A 16 -10.86 -6.58 -3.02
CA LYS A 16 -9.45 -6.66 -3.43
C LYS A 16 -8.86 -8.07 -3.26
N HIS A 17 -8.81 -8.61 -2.03
CA HIS A 17 -8.09 -9.85 -1.73
C HIS A 17 -8.74 -11.09 -2.34
N LEU A 18 -10.01 -11.35 -2.07
CA LEU A 18 -10.71 -12.54 -2.59
C LEU A 18 -10.76 -12.58 -4.13
N PRO A 19 -11.04 -11.46 -4.85
CA PRO A 19 -10.90 -11.44 -6.30
C PRO A 19 -9.47 -11.76 -6.77
N ALA A 20 -8.44 -11.26 -6.09
CA ALA A 20 -7.05 -11.53 -6.44
C ALA A 20 -6.66 -12.99 -6.16
N TRP A 21 -7.05 -13.57 -5.03
CA TRP A 21 -6.87 -14.99 -4.75
C TRP A 21 -7.59 -15.87 -5.79
N LYS A 22 -8.81 -15.49 -6.20
CA LYS A 22 -9.55 -16.22 -7.25
C LYS A 22 -8.80 -16.21 -8.58
N ARG A 23 -8.10 -15.13 -8.93
CA ARG A 23 -7.25 -15.06 -10.14
C ARG A 23 -5.91 -15.79 -9.98
N ALA A 24 -5.47 -16.00 -8.73
CA ALA A 24 -4.24 -16.74 -8.39
C ALA A 24 -4.48 -18.25 -8.15
N LYS A 25 -5.60 -18.79 -8.63
CA LYS A 25 -6.01 -20.21 -8.43
C LYS A 25 -5.04 -21.26 -8.97
N ASP A 26 -4.10 -20.86 -9.78
CA ASP A 26 -3.01 -21.67 -10.32
C ASP A 26 -1.89 -21.91 -9.29
N VAL A 27 -1.75 -21.06 -8.28
CA VAL A 27 -0.70 -21.15 -7.26
C VAL A 27 -1.25 -21.41 -5.84
N ALA A 28 -2.46 -20.92 -5.55
CA ALA A 28 -3.07 -21.03 -4.22
C ALA A 28 -4.59 -21.19 -4.31
N ARG A 29 -5.19 -21.78 -3.27
CA ARG A 29 -6.65 -21.94 -3.12
C ARG A 29 -7.10 -21.45 -1.77
N VAL A 30 -8.11 -20.57 -1.74
CA VAL A 30 -8.80 -20.20 -0.50
C VAL A 30 -9.65 -21.38 -0.07
N VAL A 31 -9.35 -21.93 1.11
CA VAL A 31 -10.05 -23.08 1.69
C VAL A 31 -11.06 -22.68 2.74
N ALA A 32 -10.86 -21.53 3.40
CA ALA A 32 -11.72 -21.06 4.49
C ALA A 32 -11.83 -19.54 4.56
N LEU A 33 -12.96 -19.07 5.05
CA LEU A 33 -13.17 -17.73 5.58
C LEU A 33 -13.43 -17.78 7.09
N CYS A 34 -12.88 -16.83 7.82
CA CYS A 34 -13.16 -16.65 9.23
C CYS A 34 -13.61 -15.21 9.51
N ASP A 35 -14.76 -15.05 10.14
CA ASP A 35 -15.27 -13.74 10.58
C ASP A 35 -16.13 -13.93 11.83
N VAL A 36 -16.09 -12.98 12.74
CA VAL A 36 -16.97 -12.96 13.93
C VAL A 36 -18.44 -12.93 13.55
N ASP A 37 -18.76 -12.36 12.39
CA ASP A 37 -20.07 -12.42 11.74
C ASP A 37 -20.12 -13.63 10.78
N ILE A 38 -20.47 -14.78 11.31
CA ILE A 38 -20.51 -16.04 10.55
C ILE A 38 -21.53 -16.00 9.40
N ALA A 39 -22.61 -15.22 9.53
CA ALA A 39 -23.60 -15.09 8.47
C ALA A 39 -23.00 -14.36 7.26
N ARG A 40 -22.28 -13.27 7.51
CA ARG A 40 -21.52 -12.55 6.48
C ARG A 40 -20.43 -13.43 5.85
N ALA A 41 -19.69 -14.18 6.67
CA ALA A 41 -18.69 -15.12 6.14
C ALA A 41 -19.32 -16.15 5.20
N ALA A 42 -20.50 -16.71 5.55
CA ALA A 42 -21.20 -17.67 4.72
C ALA A 42 -21.70 -17.06 3.39
N GLU A 43 -22.24 -15.83 3.43
CA GLU A 43 -22.64 -15.10 2.23
C GLU A 43 -21.45 -14.87 1.27
N VAL A 44 -20.33 -14.40 1.81
CA VAL A 44 -19.12 -14.16 1.03
C VAL A 44 -18.53 -15.47 0.50
N ALA A 45 -18.53 -16.54 1.31
CA ALA A 45 -18.06 -17.86 0.88
C ALA A 45 -18.89 -18.40 -0.30
N ALA A 46 -20.21 -18.29 -0.24
CA ALA A 46 -21.09 -18.68 -1.35
C ALA A 46 -20.78 -17.90 -2.64
N LYS A 47 -20.56 -16.57 -2.53
CA LYS A 47 -20.24 -15.71 -3.67
C LYS A 47 -18.91 -16.08 -4.34
N PHE A 48 -17.91 -16.49 -3.57
CA PHE A 48 -16.58 -16.81 -4.08
C PHE A 48 -16.33 -18.30 -4.30
N GLY A 49 -17.25 -19.17 -3.88
CA GLY A 49 -17.13 -20.62 -3.99
C GLY A 49 -16.11 -21.20 -3.00
N ILE A 50 -16.05 -20.66 -1.78
CA ILE A 50 -15.14 -21.10 -0.72
C ILE A 50 -15.85 -22.13 0.14
N PRO A 51 -15.22 -23.30 0.43
CA PRO A 51 -15.94 -24.44 0.98
C PRO A 51 -16.27 -24.32 2.47
N SER A 52 -15.45 -23.62 3.26
CA SER A 52 -15.56 -23.63 4.72
C SER A 52 -15.66 -22.22 5.30
N THR A 53 -16.43 -22.08 6.37
CA THR A 53 -16.57 -20.81 7.13
C THR A 53 -16.49 -21.09 8.62
N TYR A 54 -15.85 -20.16 9.34
CA TYR A 54 -15.60 -20.26 10.77
C TYR A 54 -15.89 -18.94 11.46
N ALA A 55 -16.41 -19.00 12.69
CA ALA A 55 -16.51 -17.85 13.59
C ALA A 55 -15.27 -17.74 14.52
N ASN A 56 -14.48 -18.80 14.60
CA ASN A 56 -13.33 -18.92 15.51
C ASN A 56 -12.08 -19.35 14.73
N THR A 57 -11.00 -18.59 14.91
CA THR A 57 -9.72 -18.80 14.22
C THR A 57 -9.08 -20.14 14.60
N ARG A 58 -9.13 -20.53 15.87
CA ARG A 58 -8.53 -21.77 16.35
C ARG A 58 -9.16 -23.00 15.70
N GLU A 59 -10.51 -23.04 15.63
CA GLU A 59 -11.21 -24.10 14.93
C GLU A 59 -10.82 -24.17 13.44
N MET A 60 -10.66 -23.02 12.80
CA MET A 60 -10.20 -22.92 11.42
C MET A 60 -8.78 -23.49 11.26
N TYR A 61 -7.84 -23.13 12.15
CA TYR A 61 -6.47 -23.66 12.09
C TYR A 61 -6.44 -25.18 12.28
N ASP A 62 -7.17 -25.69 13.28
CA ASP A 62 -7.20 -27.12 13.61
C ASP A 62 -7.76 -27.97 12.46
N LYS A 63 -8.77 -27.45 11.74
CA LYS A 63 -9.45 -28.20 10.66
C LYS A 63 -8.78 -28.05 9.29
N GLU A 64 -8.32 -26.83 8.96
CA GLU A 64 -7.87 -26.53 7.60
C GLU A 64 -6.34 -26.59 7.45
N GLY A 65 -5.59 -26.24 8.49
CA GLY A 65 -4.12 -26.15 8.45
C GLY A 65 -3.63 -25.31 7.26
N PRO A 66 -3.97 -24.00 7.17
CA PRO A 66 -3.62 -23.18 6.02
C PRO A 66 -2.11 -22.90 5.97
N ASP A 67 -1.54 -22.90 4.76
CA ASP A 67 -0.15 -22.50 4.53
C ASP A 67 0.01 -20.98 4.69
N ILE A 68 -1.02 -20.24 4.27
CA ILE A 68 -1.08 -18.76 4.34
C ILE A 68 -2.39 -18.35 5.01
N VAL A 69 -2.28 -17.39 5.93
CA VAL A 69 -3.41 -16.68 6.50
C VAL A 69 -3.37 -15.24 6.00
N ASP A 70 -4.46 -14.80 5.36
CA ASP A 70 -4.65 -13.45 4.85
C ASP A 70 -5.56 -12.67 5.81
N ILE A 71 -5.01 -11.67 6.51
CA ILE A 71 -5.70 -10.92 7.57
C ILE A 71 -6.19 -9.60 7.02
N CYS A 72 -7.52 -9.49 6.85
CA CYS A 72 -8.24 -8.36 6.27
C CYS A 72 -9.18 -7.68 7.30
N THR A 73 -8.78 -7.65 8.56
CA THR A 73 -9.56 -7.12 9.68
C THR A 73 -9.15 -5.69 10.02
N PRO A 74 -9.84 -5.00 10.96
CA PRO A 74 -9.37 -3.71 11.45
C PRO A 74 -8.03 -3.80 12.20
N PRO A 75 -7.17 -2.76 12.15
CA PRO A 75 -5.81 -2.77 12.69
C PRO A 75 -5.67 -3.19 14.16
N LYS A 76 -6.67 -2.91 14.98
CA LYS A 76 -6.68 -3.29 16.42
C LYS A 76 -6.60 -4.80 16.67
N THR A 77 -6.93 -5.61 15.68
CA THR A 77 -6.89 -7.08 15.80
C THR A 77 -5.67 -7.70 15.12
N HIS A 78 -4.91 -6.91 14.35
CA HIS A 78 -3.81 -7.41 13.51
C HIS A 78 -2.76 -8.16 14.31
N LYS A 79 -2.27 -7.57 15.42
CA LYS A 79 -1.26 -8.20 16.26
C LYS A 79 -1.71 -9.57 16.77
N THR A 80 -2.88 -9.65 17.37
CA THR A 80 -3.39 -10.89 17.94
C THR A 80 -3.57 -11.97 16.87
N LEU A 81 -4.23 -11.63 15.76
CA LEU A 81 -4.50 -12.58 14.68
C LEU A 81 -3.23 -13.00 13.94
N ALA A 82 -2.25 -12.09 13.78
CA ALA A 82 -0.98 -12.42 13.15
C ALA A 82 -0.16 -13.37 14.02
N VAL A 83 -0.08 -13.13 15.33
CA VAL A 83 0.62 -14.02 16.27
C VAL A 83 -0.07 -15.39 16.33
N GLU A 84 -1.41 -15.46 16.41
CA GLU A 84 -2.15 -16.73 16.36
C GLU A 84 -1.87 -17.52 15.08
N ALA A 85 -1.87 -16.85 13.91
CA ALA A 85 -1.58 -17.49 12.63
C ALA A 85 -0.14 -18.03 12.57
N LEU A 86 0.83 -17.27 13.09
CA LEU A 86 2.22 -17.69 13.18
C LEU A 86 2.39 -18.87 14.12
N ASP A 87 1.74 -18.87 15.29
CA ASP A 87 1.76 -19.97 16.25
C ASP A 87 1.10 -21.25 15.70
N ALA A 88 0.12 -21.09 14.78
CA ALA A 88 -0.43 -22.18 13.97
C ALA A 88 0.46 -22.58 12.78
N PHE A 89 1.72 -22.09 12.72
CA PHE A 89 2.70 -22.36 11.69
C PHE A 89 2.30 -21.93 10.27
N SER A 90 1.41 -20.95 10.14
CA SER A 90 1.05 -20.35 8.85
C SER A 90 1.94 -19.14 8.51
N HIS A 91 2.17 -18.88 7.24
CA HIS A 91 2.67 -17.60 6.76
C HIS A 91 1.54 -16.57 6.77
N VAL A 92 1.85 -15.30 6.92
CA VAL A 92 0.83 -14.23 7.08
C VAL A 92 0.94 -13.20 5.97
N LEU A 93 -0.18 -12.94 5.27
CA LEU A 93 -0.41 -11.71 4.52
C LEU A 93 -1.24 -10.80 5.41
N LEU A 94 -0.75 -9.59 5.70
CA LEU A 94 -1.34 -8.69 6.68
C LEU A 94 -1.70 -7.34 6.07
N GLU A 95 -2.94 -6.92 6.22
CA GLU A 95 -3.38 -5.59 5.79
C GLU A 95 -2.66 -4.46 6.55
N LYS A 96 -2.59 -3.32 5.87
CA LYS A 96 -2.05 -2.08 6.45
C LYS A 96 -3.07 -1.41 7.39
N PRO A 97 -2.60 -0.65 8.39
CA PRO A 97 -1.24 -0.61 8.92
C PRO A 97 -0.90 -1.91 9.67
N MET A 98 0.39 -2.24 9.80
CA MET A 98 0.85 -3.51 10.41
C MET A 98 0.23 -3.77 11.78
N ALA A 99 0.20 -2.76 12.62
CA ALA A 99 -0.37 -2.80 13.97
C ALA A 99 -0.72 -1.37 14.43
N THR A 100 -1.17 -1.22 15.67
CA THR A 100 -1.53 0.09 16.25
C THR A 100 -0.39 0.75 17.04
N SER A 101 0.73 0.05 17.25
CA SER A 101 1.92 0.57 17.91
C SER A 101 3.19 -0.17 17.50
N LEU A 102 4.35 0.43 17.79
CA LEU A 102 5.65 -0.23 17.56
C LEU A 102 5.83 -1.49 18.41
N ALA A 103 5.35 -1.48 19.65
CA ALA A 103 5.41 -2.65 20.53
C ALA A 103 4.65 -3.85 19.93
N GLU A 104 3.46 -3.62 19.38
CA GLU A 104 2.71 -4.66 18.69
C GLU A 104 3.42 -5.15 17.42
N CYS A 105 4.08 -4.27 16.67
CA CYS A 105 4.91 -4.66 15.53
C CYS A 105 6.06 -5.56 15.98
N ASP A 106 6.73 -5.23 17.08
CA ASP A 106 7.85 -6.02 17.63
C ASP A 106 7.38 -7.41 18.09
N GLU A 107 6.17 -7.54 18.65
CA GLU A 107 5.59 -8.85 18.98
C GLU A 107 5.35 -9.70 17.72
N ILE A 108 4.85 -9.12 16.63
CA ILE A 108 4.66 -9.84 15.36
C ILE A 108 6.00 -10.28 14.78
N LEU A 109 7.01 -9.41 14.78
CA LEU A 109 8.37 -9.72 14.33
C LEU A 109 8.97 -10.88 15.12
N ALA A 110 8.90 -10.80 16.46
CA ALA A 110 9.41 -11.85 17.34
C ALA A 110 8.70 -13.19 17.12
N ALA A 111 7.37 -13.17 16.93
CA ALA A 111 6.60 -14.37 16.62
C ALA A 111 7.01 -14.99 15.26
N ALA A 112 7.16 -14.17 14.22
CA ALA A 112 7.57 -14.63 12.89
C ALA A 112 8.97 -15.30 12.94
N GLN A 113 9.91 -14.68 13.64
CA GLN A 113 11.26 -15.22 13.84
C GLN A 113 11.26 -16.54 14.63
N ARG A 114 10.50 -16.61 15.73
CA ARG A 114 10.40 -17.79 16.60
C ARG A 114 9.98 -19.04 15.83
N VAL A 115 9.02 -18.91 14.90
CA VAL A 115 8.46 -20.05 14.16
C VAL A 115 9.00 -20.18 12.74
N ASN A 116 9.93 -19.31 12.34
CA ASN A 116 10.48 -19.23 10.99
C ASN A 116 9.39 -19.20 9.91
N ARG A 117 8.44 -18.28 10.08
CA ARG A 117 7.36 -18.01 9.11
C ARG A 117 7.44 -16.59 8.61
N LYS A 118 6.96 -16.39 7.38
CA LYS A 118 6.99 -15.08 6.71
C LYS A 118 5.74 -14.29 7.06
N VAL A 119 5.96 -13.00 7.27
CA VAL A 119 4.88 -11.99 7.26
C VAL A 119 5.11 -11.08 6.07
N CYS A 120 4.08 -10.82 5.29
CA CYS A 120 4.09 -9.87 4.18
C CYS A 120 3.04 -8.80 4.41
N LEU A 121 3.42 -7.53 4.34
CA LEU A 121 2.47 -6.42 4.45
C LEU A 121 1.77 -6.15 3.13
N ALA A 122 0.48 -5.86 3.17
CA ALA A 122 -0.31 -5.47 2.01
C ALA A 122 -0.07 -4.00 1.61
N HIS A 123 1.19 -3.61 1.43
CA HIS A 123 1.58 -2.32 0.86
C HIS A 123 1.34 -2.35 -0.65
N SER A 124 0.08 -2.42 -1.04
CA SER A 124 -0.34 -2.75 -2.40
C SER A 124 0.13 -1.74 -3.45
N ASP A 125 0.30 -0.46 -3.10
CA ASP A 125 0.69 0.57 -4.09
C ASP A 125 2.12 0.41 -4.61
N LEU A 126 2.98 -0.33 -3.87
CA LEU A 126 4.31 -0.70 -4.36
C LEU A 126 4.27 -1.62 -5.59
N PHE A 127 3.10 -2.20 -5.87
CA PHE A 127 2.86 -3.13 -6.97
C PHE A 127 2.12 -2.50 -8.15
N TYR A 128 1.91 -1.20 -8.16
CA TYR A 128 1.54 -0.51 -9.40
C TYR A 128 2.64 -0.73 -10.43
N PRO A 129 2.32 -1.18 -11.67
CA PRO A 129 3.34 -1.35 -12.72
C PRO A 129 4.19 -0.09 -12.93
N ALA A 130 3.57 1.10 -12.88
CA ALA A 130 4.28 2.37 -12.98
C ALA A 130 5.24 2.60 -11.79
N PHE A 131 4.84 2.24 -10.57
CA PHE A 131 5.71 2.33 -9.39
C PHE A 131 6.91 1.40 -9.50
N MET A 132 6.67 0.14 -9.86
CA MET A 132 7.73 -0.85 -10.07
C MET A 132 8.68 -0.42 -11.18
N LYS A 133 8.16 0.16 -12.27
CA LYS A 133 8.98 0.67 -13.38
C LYS A 133 9.81 1.88 -12.97
N ALA A 134 9.25 2.80 -12.19
CA ALA A 134 9.99 3.95 -11.66
C ALA A 134 11.16 3.48 -10.77
N ARG A 135 10.93 2.48 -9.92
CA ARG A 135 11.95 1.88 -9.06
C ARG A 135 13.04 1.18 -9.88
N GLU A 136 12.68 0.38 -10.88
CA GLU A 136 13.63 -0.25 -11.80
C GLU A 136 14.52 0.78 -12.52
N LEU A 137 13.93 1.90 -12.97
CA LEU A 137 14.68 2.97 -13.63
C LEU A 137 15.69 3.64 -12.70
N LEU A 138 15.33 3.85 -11.43
CA LEU A 138 16.27 4.37 -10.43
C LEU A 138 17.36 3.34 -10.12
N GLU A 139 17.00 2.09 -9.79
CA GLU A 139 17.92 1.01 -9.45
C GLU A 139 18.90 0.68 -10.60
N SER A 140 18.47 0.86 -11.85
CA SER A 140 19.33 0.69 -13.04
C SER A 140 20.32 1.85 -13.26
N GLY A 141 20.36 2.84 -12.37
CA GLY A 141 21.27 4.00 -12.45
C GLY A 141 20.95 5.01 -13.54
N LYS A 142 19.80 4.88 -14.24
CA LYS A 142 19.44 5.74 -15.37
C LYS A 142 19.25 7.20 -15.02
N VAL A 143 19.03 7.53 -13.77
CA VAL A 143 18.88 8.93 -13.29
C VAL A 143 20.01 9.35 -12.34
N GLY A 144 21.02 8.47 -12.16
CA GLY A 144 22.08 8.68 -11.18
C GLY A 144 21.61 8.47 -9.74
N PRO A 145 22.43 8.82 -8.74
CA PRO A 145 22.05 8.75 -7.33
C PRO A 145 20.78 9.54 -7.04
N LEU A 146 19.90 8.99 -6.21
CA LEU A 146 18.68 9.66 -5.78
C LEU A 146 19.02 10.97 -5.06
N ALA A 147 18.39 12.08 -5.44
CA ALA A 147 18.51 13.37 -4.79
C ALA A 147 17.23 13.80 -4.06
N GLY A 148 16.08 13.31 -4.50
CA GLY A 148 14.80 13.54 -3.85
C GLY A 148 13.62 13.00 -4.62
N MET A 149 12.44 13.17 -4.03
CA MET A 149 11.20 12.76 -4.66
C MET A 149 10.02 13.63 -4.23
N ARG A 150 8.93 13.55 -4.99
CA ARG A 150 7.64 14.16 -4.68
C ARG A 150 6.53 13.16 -4.90
N ILE A 151 5.55 13.19 -3.99
CA ILE A 151 4.30 12.44 -4.13
C ILE A 151 3.13 13.43 -4.11
N PHE A 152 2.20 13.28 -5.03
CA PHE A 152 0.91 13.93 -5.00
C PHE A 152 -0.19 12.89 -4.98
N LEU A 153 -0.97 12.84 -3.88
CA LEU A 153 -2.18 12.03 -3.78
C LEU A 153 -3.39 12.91 -3.58
N ALA A 154 -4.41 12.70 -4.40
CA ALA A 154 -5.69 13.34 -4.27
C ALA A 154 -6.80 12.29 -4.19
N THR A 155 -7.60 12.37 -3.13
CA THR A 155 -8.78 11.54 -2.93
C THR A 155 -10.02 12.41 -3.05
N PRO A 156 -11.02 12.01 -3.87
CA PRO A 156 -12.24 12.81 -4.02
C PRO A 156 -12.96 13.02 -2.70
N VAL A 157 -13.47 14.24 -2.51
CA VAL A 157 -14.19 14.65 -1.31
C VAL A 157 -15.36 13.71 -0.99
N ASP A 158 -16.03 13.18 -2.02
CA ASP A 158 -17.19 12.28 -1.88
C ASP A 158 -16.80 10.86 -1.44
N TYR A 159 -15.52 10.54 -1.42
CA TYR A 159 -15.06 9.21 -1.02
C TYR A 159 -15.03 9.05 0.52
N ILE A 160 -14.48 10.02 1.24
CA ILE A 160 -14.37 10.02 2.71
C ILE A 160 -14.94 11.30 3.32
N THR A 161 -14.46 12.46 2.88
CA THR A 161 -14.60 13.76 3.57
C THR A 161 -16.06 14.16 3.75
N SER A 162 -16.90 14.00 2.72
CA SER A 162 -18.33 14.35 2.77
C SER A 162 -19.18 13.42 3.65
N LYS A 163 -18.62 12.30 4.14
CA LYS A 163 -19.34 11.28 4.91
C LYS A 163 -19.07 11.41 6.40
N PRO A 164 -19.91 12.09 7.20
CA PRO A 164 -19.62 12.37 8.63
C PRO A 164 -19.47 11.09 9.47
N GLY A 165 -20.13 10.01 9.09
CA GLY A 165 -20.03 8.71 9.76
C GLY A 165 -18.86 7.84 9.35
N HIS A 166 -18.03 8.28 8.40
CA HIS A 166 -16.92 7.45 7.93
C HIS A 166 -15.88 7.23 9.05
N TRP A 167 -15.48 5.98 9.22
CA TRP A 167 -14.61 5.54 10.32
C TRP A 167 -13.23 6.24 10.32
N ALA A 168 -12.74 6.66 9.15
CA ALA A 168 -11.46 7.33 9.02
C ALA A 168 -11.39 8.65 9.82
N HIS A 169 -12.52 9.36 10.00
CA HIS A 169 -12.57 10.57 10.81
C HIS A 169 -12.28 10.32 12.31
N LYS A 170 -12.40 9.07 12.77
CA LYS A 170 -12.13 8.66 14.15
C LYS A 170 -10.70 8.18 14.39
N LEU A 171 -9.89 8.11 13.33
CA LEU A 171 -8.48 7.76 13.47
C LEU A 171 -7.69 8.93 14.03
N ARG A 172 -6.56 8.64 14.66
CA ARG A 172 -5.55 9.64 14.98
C ARG A 172 -5.11 10.33 13.69
N GLY A 173 -5.13 11.66 13.64
CA GLY A 173 -4.90 12.45 12.43
C GLY A 173 -6.05 12.43 11.41
N GLY A 174 -7.24 11.91 11.76
CA GLY A 174 -8.40 11.86 10.88
C GLY A 174 -8.14 11.06 9.61
N VAL A 175 -8.50 11.62 8.45
CA VAL A 175 -8.31 10.97 7.14
C VAL A 175 -6.84 10.64 6.82
N LEU A 176 -5.90 11.36 7.41
CA LEU A 176 -4.47 11.05 7.32
C LEU A 176 -4.15 9.66 7.90
N GLY A 177 -4.82 9.25 8.97
CA GLY A 177 -4.63 7.93 9.58
C GLY A 177 -4.97 6.77 8.64
N GLU A 178 -5.82 7.01 7.64
CA GLU A 178 -6.19 6.01 6.62
C GLU A 178 -5.20 6.01 5.44
N THR A 179 -4.88 7.16 4.87
CA THR A 179 -4.08 7.28 3.63
C THR A 179 -2.61 7.60 3.89
N GLY A 180 -2.27 8.17 5.06
CA GLY A 180 -0.89 8.44 5.46
C GLY A 180 0.06 7.24 5.34
N PRO A 181 -0.35 6.02 5.74
CA PRO A 181 0.46 4.83 5.51
C PRO A 181 0.92 4.66 4.06
N HIS A 182 0.08 4.98 3.07
CA HIS A 182 0.41 4.84 1.65
C HIS A 182 1.59 5.73 1.24
N VAL A 183 1.55 7.02 1.58
CA VAL A 183 2.65 7.94 1.22
C VAL A 183 3.93 7.63 2.00
N VAL A 184 3.80 7.11 3.21
CA VAL A 184 4.95 6.70 4.03
C VAL A 184 5.65 5.51 3.41
N TYR A 185 4.95 4.38 3.14
CA TYR A 185 5.62 3.21 2.60
C TYR A 185 6.10 3.41 1.16
N MET A 186 5.40 4.22 0.34
CA MET A 186 5.89 4.61 -0.98
C MET A 186 7.19 5.40 -0.88
N THR A 187 7.30 6.32 0.09
CA THR A 187 8.56 7.05 0.33
C THR A 187 9.66 6.09 0.79
N LEU A 188 9.38 5.22 1.76
CA LEU A 188 10.33 4.26 2.32
C LEU A 188 10.85 3.24 1.29
N ALA A 189 10.14 3.03 0.18
CA ALA A 189 10.64 2.22 -0.92
C ALA A 189 11.85 2.83 -1.64
N PHE A 190 12.04 4.15 -1.53
CA PHE A 190 13.14 4.88 -2.17
C PHE A 190 14.10 5.52 -1.16
N ILE A 191 13.56 6.11 -0.08
CA ILE A 191 14.32 6.84 0.93
C ILE A 191 14.24 6.06 2.24
N LYS A 192 15.34 5.48 2.63
CA LYS A 192 15.44 4.72 3.90
C LYS A 192 15.82 5.63 5.08
N ALA A 193 15.67 5.11 6.29
CA ALA A 193 16.11 5.76 7.53
C ALA A 193 15.62 7.22 7.66
N ILE A 194 14.30 7.43 7.58
CA ILE A 194 13.70 8.76 7.81
C ILE A 194 14.06 9.25 9.21
N ARG A 195 14.74 10.40 9.29
CA ARG A 195 15.22 11.02 10.54
C ARG A 195 14.41 12.23 10.95
N HIS A 196 13.90 12.99 9.98
CA HIS A 196 13.11 14.19 10.25
C HIS A 196 11.81 14.13 9.48
N VAL A 197 10.75 14.54 10.15
CA VAL A 197 9.42 14.69 9.56
C VAL A 197 8.93 16.10 9.83
N GLN A 198 8.14 16.61 8.91
CA GLN A 198 7.38 17.84 9.10
C GLN A 198 6.04 17.68 8.41
N ILE A 199 4.97 18.08 9.08
CA ILE A 199 3.63 18.07 8.52
C ILE A 199 2.89 19.35 8.88
N HIS A 200 2.15 19.86 7.90
CA HIS A 200 1.21 20.94 8.08
C HIS A 200 -0.15 20.49 7.56
N GLY A 201 -1.17 20.56 8.43
CA GLY A 201 -2.56 20.27 8.08
C GLY A 201 -3.35 21.55 7.87
N GLN A 202 -4.12 21.64 6.79
CA GLN A 202 -4.95 22.81 6.49
C GLN A 202 -6.40 22.44 6.34
N LYS A 203 -7.26 23.18 7.04
CA LYS A 203 -8.72 23.15 6.90
C LYS A 203 -9.14 24.01 5.72
N LEU A 204 -9.58 23.38 4.63
CA LEU A 204 -10.01 24.08 3.39
C LEU A 204 -11.53 24.12 3.24
N LEU A 205 -12.23 23.07 3.68
CA LEU A 205 -13.66 22.87 3.41
C LEU A 205 -14.51 23.13 4.67
N LYS A 206 -15.15 24.29 4.72
CA LYS A 206 -15.97 24.72 5.87
C LYS A 206 -17.23 23.86 6.04
N ASP A 207 -17.75 23.27 4.95
CA ASP A 207 -19.00 22.50 4.96
C ASP A 207 -18.88 21.14 5.68
N TYR A 208 -17.66 20.71 6.04
CA TYR A 208 -17.40 19.42 6.68
C TYR A 208 -16.73 19.60 8.06
N PRO A 209 -17.47 20.11 9.07
CA PRO A 209 -16.89 20.45 10.39
C PRO A 209 -16.30 19.25 11.15
N TRP A 210 -16.69 18.02 10.78
CA TRP A 210 -16.17 16.77 11.37
C TRP A 210 -14.79 16.36 10.85
N SER A 211 -14.31 16.93 9.72
CA SER A 211 -12.97 16.71 9.20
C SER A 211 -12.05 17.83 9.72
N PRO A 212 -11.03 17.54 10.51
CA PRO A 212 -10.15 18.60 11.04
C PRO A 212 -9.34 19.26 9.94
N PHE A 213 -8.82 18.49 8.99
CA PHE A 213 -8.03 18.96 7.87
C PHE A 213 -8.38 18.14 6.61
N GLU A 214 -8.31 18.76 5.44
CA GLU A 214 -8.48 18.10 4.14
C GLU A 214 -7.25 18.20 3.25
N ASP A 215 -6.26 18.98 3.65
CA ASP A 215 -5.03 19.16 2.87
C ASP A 215 -3.81 19.05 3.79
N TYR A 216 -2.82 18.29 3.35
CA TYR A 216 -1.61 18.05 4.13
C TYR A 216 -0.39 18.29 3.26
N ARG A 217 0.61 18.99 3.81
CA ARG A 217 1.94 19.14 3.26
C ARG A 217 2.91 18.43 4.18
N ILE A 218 3.60 17.41 3.64
CA ILE A 218 4.46 16.54 4.43
C ILE A 218 5.85 16.55 3.83
N THR A 219 6.85 16.64 4.69
CA THR A 219 8.27 16.45 4.34
C THR A 219 8.80 15.27 5.14
N LEU A 220 9.42 14.31 4.45
CA LEU A 220 10.13 13.17 5.05
C LEU A 220 11.59 13.25 4.61
N ALA A 221 12.51 13.49 5.54
CA ALA A 221 13.93 13.58 5.25
C ALA A 221 14.68 12.36 5.77
N GLY A 222 15.33 11.64 4.86
CA GLY A 222 16.29 10.59 5.15
C GLY A 222 17.71 11.14 5.27
N GLU A 223 18.71 10.26 5.15
CA GLU A 223 20.11 10.66 5.20
C GLU A 223 20.54 11.40 3.93
N ASP A 224 20.19 10.88 2.75
CA ASP A 224 20.71 11.34 1.46
C ASP A 224 19.67 12.01 0.57
N ALA A 225 18.38 11.94 0.92
CA ALA A 225 17.31 12.44 0.09
C ALA A 225 16.10 12.88 0.91
N VAL A 226 15.25 13.72 0.30
CA VAL A 226 14.03 14.26 0.89
C VAL A 226 12.83 13.94 0.00
N SER A 227 11.72 13.54 0.61
CA SER A 227 10.41 13.43 -0.02
C SER A 227 9.53 14.60 0.37
N SER A 228 8.93 15.26 -0.62
CA SER A 228 7.90 16.28 -0.43
C SER A 228 6.54 15.70 -0.87
N ILE A 229 5.55 15.72 0.01
CA ILE A 229 4.27 15.08 -0.22
C ILE A 229 3.15 16.11 -0.12
N ALA A 230 2.29 16.12 -1.12
CA ALA A 230 1.01 16.80 -1.07
C ALA A 230 -0.10 15.76 -1.05
N LEU A 231 -0.89 15.72 0.02
CA LEU A 231 -2.01 14.82 0.19
C LEU A 231 -3.27 15.66 0.38
N THR A 232 -4.27 15.49 -0.48
CA THR A 232 -5.50 16.30 -0.44
C THR A 232 -6.77 15.48 -0.56
N TYR A 233 -7.78 15.89 0.18
CA TYR A 233 -9.15 15.37 0.15
C TYR A 233 -10.15 16.46 -0.22
N ALA A 234 -9.64 17.59 -0.70
CA ALA A 234 -10.44 18.78 -1.04
C ALA A 234 -10.74 18.89 -2.54
N THR A 235 -10.46 17.86 -3.32
CA THR A 235 -10.73 17.79 -4.76
C THR A 235 -11.89 16.86 -5.08
N ARG A 236 -12.38 16.88 -6.33
CA ARG A 236 -13.36 15.93 -6.87
C ARG A 236 -12.71 14.85 -7.75
N HIS A 237 -11.40 14.85 -7.87
CA HIS A 237 -10.66 13.98 -8.79
C HIS A 237 -9.66 13.12 -8.05
N TRP A 238 -9.49 11.88 -8.53
CA TRP A 238 -8.38 11.03 -8.12
C TRP A 238 -7.09 11.49 -8.80
N ALA A 239 -6.01 11.47 -8.05
CA ALA A 239 -4.66 11.55 -8.59
C ALA A 239 -3.68 10.80 -7.69
N ALA A 240 -2.74 10.09 -8.32
CA ALA A 240 -1.66 9.41 -7.63
C ALA A 240 -0.39 9.55 -8.49
N GLN A 241 0.43 10.54 -8.17
CA GLN A 241 1.59 10.92 -8.98
C GLN A 241 2.86 10.85 -8.15
N LEU A 242 3.92 10.37 -8.79
CA LEU A 242 5.24 10.22 -8.23
C LEU A 242 6.25 10.89 -9.16
N GLU A 243 7.14 11.70 -8.59
CA GLU A 243 8.26 12.30 -9.28
C GLU A 243 9.54 11.99 -8.48
N ILE A 244 10.54 11.43 -9.15
CA ILE A 244 11.81 11.01 -8.54
C ILE A 244 12.92 11.65 -9.35
N TRP A 245 13.81 12.38 -8.70
CA TRP A 245 14.96 12.95 -9.37
C TRP A 245 16.28 12.48 -8.78
N GLY A 246 17.17 12.13 -9.65
CA GLY A 246 18.57 11.92 -9.36
C GLY A 246 19.41 13.00 -10.03
N ARG A 247 20.72 12.87 -9.91
CA ARG A 247 21.65 13.83 -10.49
C ARG A 247 21.56 13.93 -12.03
N ASP A 248 21.20 12.82 -12.71
CA ASP A 248 21.32 12.69 -14.15
C ASP A 248 19.95 12.59 -14.87
N GLY A 249 18.85 12.77 -14.15
CA GLY A 249 17.51 12.73 -14.75
C GLY A 249 16.37 12.75 -13.76
N ILE A 250 15.15 12.82 -14.29
CA ILE A 250 13.89 12.84 -13.54
C ILE A 250 12.95 11.76 -14.09
N ILE A 251 12.41 10.96 -13.21
CA ILE A 251 11.34 9.99 -13.51
C ILE A 251 10.02 10.58 -13.02
N THR A 252 8.99 10.58 -13.89
CA THR A 252 7.63 10.89 -13.48
C THR A 252 6.77 9.65 -13.70
N ALA A 253 5.99 9.25 -12.71
CA ALA A 253 5.05 8.16 -12.79
C ALA A 253 3.66 8.62 -12.36
N ASP A 254 2.65 8.32 -13.17
CA ASP A 254 1.24 8.46 -12.83
C ASP A 254 0.70 7.05 -12.54
N LEU A 255 0.28 6.83 -11.29
CA LEU A 255 -0.12 5.50 -10.82
C LEU A 255 -1.55 5.13 -11.24
N GLU A 256 -2.36 6.10 -11.69
CA GLU A 256 -3.71 5.82 -12.21
C GLU A 256 -3.64 5.41 -13.70
N SER A 257 -2.97 6.20 -14.51
CA SER A 257 -2.79 5.89 -15.94
C SER A 257 -1.68 4.88 -16.23
N GLN A 258 -0.87 4.53 -15.22
CA GLN A 258 0.30 3.67 -15.34
C GLN A 258 1.41 4.23 -16.25
N ALA A 259 1.39 5.53 -16.50
CA ALA A 259 2.35 6.21 -17.36
C ALA A 259 3.65 6.48 -16.61
N VAL A 260 4.78 6.15 -17.26
CA VAL A 260 6.12 6.47 -16.74
C VAL A 260 6.91 7.20 -17.80
N THR A 261 7.50 8.32 -17.44
CA THR A 261 8.34 9.11 -18.33
C THR A 261 9.71 9.37 -17.71
N LEU A 262 10.72 9.48 -18.55
CA LEU A 262 12.10 9.75 -18.16
C LEU A 262 12.63 10.99 -18.86
N TYR A 263 12.93 12.02 -18.07
CA TYR A 263 13.51 13.26 -18.55
C TYR A 263 15.03 13.28 -18.31
N ARG A 264 15.79 13.61 -19.36
CA ARG A 264 17.24 13.85 -19.30
C ARG A 264 17.54 15.08 -20.14
N ARG A 265 17.50 16.25 -19.52
CA ARG A 265 17.78 17.53 -20.15
C ARG A 265 18.97 18.17 -19.47
N GLY A 266 20.14 18.03 -20.05
CA GLY A 266 21.36 18.68 -19.55
C GLY A 266 21.41 20.15 -19.94
N GLU A 267 20.88 20.51 -21.11
CA GLU A 267 20.81 21.87 -21.62
C GLU A 267 19.40 22.21 -22.12
N LEU A 268 19.06 23.51 -22.07
CA LEU A 268 17.76 24.02 -22.53
C LEU A 268 17.81 24.50 -23.98
N LYS A 269 18.65 23.89 -24.83
CA LYS A 269 18.62 24.18 -26.26
C LYS A 269 17.28 23.77 -26.87
N PRO A 270 16.69 24.55 -27.79
CA PRO A 270 15.39 24.23 -28.37
C PRO A 270 15.30 22.84 -28.97
N VAL A 271 16.37 22.36 -29.60
CA VAL A 271 16.43 21.01 -30.19
C VAL A 271 16.37 19.93 -29.11
N ASP A 272 17.12 20.07 -28.01
CA ASP A 272 17.16 19.09 -26.91
C ASP A 272 15.82 19.04 -26.19
N VAL A 273 15.20 20.22 -25.98
CA VAL A 273 13.84 20.32 -25.42
C VAL A 273 12.84 19.64 -26.35
N GLY A 274 12.90 19.89 -27.67
CA GLY A 274 12.02 19.27 -28.65
C GLY A 274 12.17 17.76 -28.66
N VAL A 275 13.38 17.23 -28.76
CA VAL A 275 13.66 15.78 -28.79
C VAL A 275 13.16 15.12 -27.49
N SER A 276 13.43 15.71 -26.33
CA SER A 276 12.99 15.14 -25.06
C SER A 276 11.45 15.15 -24.92
N THR A 277 10.78 16.20 -25.43
CA THR A 277 9.31 16.29 -25.44
C THR A 277 8.70 15.22 -26.33
N VAL A 278 9.26 14.97 -27.54
CA VAL A 278 8.80 13.89 -28.42
C VAL A 278 8.98 12.51 -27.77
N LYS A 279 10.11 12.27 -27.08
CA LYS A 279 10.31 11.01 -26.34
C LYS A 279 9.25 10.82 -25.24
N VAL A 280 8.95 11.85 -24.47
CA VAL A 280 7.90 11.80 -23.44
C VAL A 280 6.54 11.50 -24.04
N ALA A 281 6.18 12.17 -25.15
CA ALA A 281 4.93 11.91 -25.85
C ALA A 281 4.86 10.45 -26.37
N ALA A 282 5.94 9.94 -26.92
CA ALA A 282 6.02 8.54 -27.37
C ALA A 282 5.90 7.55 -26.21
N ASP A 283 6.50 7.82 -25.05
CA ASP A 283 6.36 7.02 -23.83
C ASP A 283 4.90 6.97 -23.35
N LEU A 284 4.21 8.10 -23.35
CA LEU A 284 2.79 8.17 -23.00
C LEU A 284 1.90 7.37 -23.95
N VAL A 285 2.10 7.52 -25.25
CA VAL A 285 1.36 6.76 -26.28
C VAL A 285 1.61 5.26 -26.13
N ARG A 286 2.87 4.85 -25.94
CA ARG A 286 3.21 3.45 -25.72
C ARG A 286 2.56 2.87 -24.47
N THR A 287 2.54 3.62 -23.37
CA THR A 287 1.90 3.20 -22.13
C THR A 287 0.39 3.03 -22.32
N ALA A 288 -0.27 4.00 -22.95
CA ALA A 288 -1.70 3.91 -23.24
C ALA A 288 -2.04 2.71 -24.14
N ALA A 289 -1.24 2.48 -25.17
CA ALA A 289 -1.40 1.33 -26.07
C ALA A 289 -1.20 -0.01 -25.34
N SER A 290 -0.19 -0.12 -24.48
CA SER A 290 0.05 -1.31 -23.66
C SER A 290 -1.11 -1.57 -22.70
N ALA A 291 -1.57 -0.55 -21.98
CA ALA A 291 -2.71 -0.67 -21.05
C ALA A 291 -4.00 -1.09 -21.78
N GLY A 292 -4.26 -0.52 -22.96
CA GLY A 292 -5.39 -0.91 -23.80
C GLY A 292 -5.29 -2.36 -24.29
N LEU A 293 -4.09 -2.83 -24.66
CA LEU A 293 -3.86 -4.20 -25.05
C LEU A 293 -4.06 -5.18 -23.89
N ASP A 294 -3.54 -4.85 -22.71
CA ASP A 294 -3.69 -5.69 -21.50
C ASP A 294 -5.17 -5.81 -21.11
N LEU A 295 -5.94 -4.73 -21.24
CA LEU A 295 -7.38 -4.75 -21.00
C LEU A 295 -8.09 -5.65 -22.04
N ALA A 296 -7.79 -5.46 -23.33
CA ALA A 296 -8.41 -6.23 -24.42
C ALA A 296 -8.07 -7.73 -24.36
N THR A 297 -6.85 -8.06 -23.93
CA THR A 297 -6.38 -9.46 -23.79
C THR A 297 -6.68 -10.09 -22.44
N ARG A 298 -7.37 -9.37 -21.54
CA ARG A 298 -7.65 -9.79 -20.15
C ARG A 298 -6.39 -10.13 -19.35
N ARG A 299 -5.27 -9.51 -19.67
CA ARG A 299 -3.99 -9.65 -18.95
C ARG A 299 -3.82 -8.62 -17.84
N TYR A 300 -4.78 -7.70 -17.72
CA TYR A 300 -4.75 -6.70 -16.64
C TYR A 300 -4.67 -7.35 -15.27
N GLN A 301 -3.66 -6.98 -14.51
CA GLN A 301 -3.42 -7.41 -13.13
C GLN A 301 -3.54 -6.21 -12.19
N THR A 302 -4.29 -6.39 -11.11
CA THR A 302 -4.33 -5.40 -10.03
C THR A 302 -3.07 -5.46 -9.18
N THR A 303 -2.85 -4.43 -8.37
CA THR A 303 -1.74 -4.40 -7.40
C THR A 303 -1.80 -5.59 -6.43
N HIS A 304 -3.00 -5.99 -6.01
CA HIS A 304 -3.21 -7.16 -5.14
C HIS A 304 -2.92 -8.48 -5.86
N ASP A 305 -3.18 -8.59 -7.16
CA ASP A 305 -2.80 -9.78 -7.92
C ASP A 305 -1.29 -10.00 -7.90
N LEU A 306 -0.55 -8.92 -8.14
CA LEU A 306 0.92 -8.95 -8.15
C LEU A 306 1.49 -9.22 -6.76
N LEU A 307 0.97 -8.56 -5.74
CA LEU A 307 1.36 -8.79 -4.35
C LEU A 307 1.16 -10.25 -3.94
N ILE A 308 -0.06 -10.77 -4.12
CA ILE A 308 -0.45 -12.13 -3.73
C ILE A 308 0.39 -13.18 -4.48
N ARG A 309 0.59 -13.01 -5.78
CA ARG A 309 1.42 -13.92 -6.57
C ARG A 309 2.88 -13.91 -6.14
N LYS A 310 3.45 -12.73 -5.90
CA LYS A 310 4.83 -12.59 -5.40
C LYS A 310 4.98 -13.18 -4.00
N PHE A 311 4.01 -12.97 -3.10
CA PHE A 311 4.05 -13.56 -1.77
C PHE A 311 3.90 -15.09 -1.83
N SER A 312 2.95 -15.60 -2.61
CA SER A 312 2.81 -17.05 -2.82
C SER A 312 4.09 -17.69 -3.38
N ALA A 313 4.75 -17.01 -4.31
CA ALA A 313 6.04 -17.47 -4.85
C ALA A 313 7.12 -17.46 -3.76
N SER A 314 7.19 -16.41 -2.94
CA SER A 314 8.18 -16.33 -1.85
C SER A 314 8.00 -17.44 -0.80
N VAL A 315 6.75 -17.83 -0.53
CA VAL A 315 6.45 -18.96 0.38
C VAL A 315 6.90 -20.27 -0.24
N ARG A 316 6.52 -20.53 -1.51
CA ARG A 316 6.87 -21.76 -2.23
C ARG A 316 8.37 -21.94 -2.42
N ASP A 317 9.05 -20.87 -2.84
CA ASP A 317 10.46 -20.88 -3.23
C ASP A 317 11.40 -20.54 -2.06
N ASN A 318 10.83 -20.35 -0.88
CA ASN A 318 11.52 -19.97 0.36
C ASN A 318 12.43 -18.72 0.20
N THR A 319 12.01 -17.74 -0.60
CA THR A 319 12.67 -16.44 -0.75
C THR A 319 12.08 -15.41 0.21
N PRO A 320 12.73 -14.26 0.47
CA PRO A 320 12.19 -13.20 1.32
C PRO A 320 10.78 -12.74 0.88
N ALA A 321 9.97 -12.32 1.84
CA ALA A 321 8.66 -11.72 1.54
C ALA A 321 8.82 -10.45 0.70
N PRO A 322 7.94 -10.17 -0.28
CA PRO A 322 8.05 -8.99 -1.13
C PRO A 322 7.92 -7.65 -0.37
N VAL A 323 7.23 -7.67 0.76
CA VAL A 323 7.16 -6.56 1.71
C VAL A 323 7.32 -7.16 3.11
N PRO A 324 8.54 -7.18 3.65
CA PRO A 324 8.82 -7.80 4.94
C PRO A 324 8.22 -6.99 6.11
N PRO A 325 8.00 -7.61 7.28
CA PRO A 325 7.38 -6.94 8.42
C PRO A 325 8.19 -5.78 8.98
N GLU A 326 9.50 -5.75 8.76
CA GLU A 326 10.39 -4.63 9.11
C GLU A 326 9.98 -3.34 8.38
N ASP A 327 9.59 -3.43 7.10
CA ASP A 327 9.07 -2.29 6.35
C ASP A 327 7.71 -1.80 6.90
N GLY A 328 6.89 -2.73 7.41
CA GLY A 328 5.64 -2.40 8.11
C GLY A 328 5.90 -1.65 9.41
N ARG A 329 6.83 -2.15 10.22
CA ARG A 329 7.24 -1.52 11.47
C ARG A 329 7.81 -0.11 11.24
N GLU A 330 8.67 0.05 10.24
CA GLU A 330 9.23 1.35 9.90
C GLU A 330 8.15 2.32 9.41
N SER A 331 7.15 1.85 8.67
CA SER A 331 5.99 2.66 8.29
C SER A 331 5.21 3.16 9.51
N ILE A 332 5.00 2.33 10.53
CA ILE A 332 4.36 2.74 11.80
C ILE A 332 5.21 3.79 12.50
N ARG A 333 6.55 3.59 12.60
CA ARG A 333 7.45 4.55 13.24
C ARG A 333 7.36 5.95 12.60
N VAL A 334 7.41 6.00 11.27
CA VAL A 334 7.33 7.28 10.54
C VAL A 334 5.94 7.90 10.68
N LEU A 335 4.88 7.08 10.64
CA LEU A 335 3.51 7.55 10.81
C LEU A 335 3.29 8.16 12.21
N ASP A 336 3.81 7.52 13.27
CA ASP A 336 3.74 8.05 14.63
C ASP A 336 4.44 9.41 14.75
N LEU A 337 5.62 9.56 14.16
CA LEU A 337 6.32 10.85 14.13
C LEU A 337 5.50 11.93 13.41
N LEU A 338 4.84 11.59 12.31
CA LEU A 338 3.97 12.52 11.58
C LEU A 338 2.76 12.94 12.43
N MET A 339 2.15 12.00 13.15
CA MET A 339 1.01 12.32 14.02
C MET A 339 1.41 13.21 15.19
N GLU A 340 2.59 12.96 15.79
CA GLU A 340 3.13 13.82 16.85
C GLU A 340 3.43 15.25 16.36
N ASP A 341 3.96 15.38 15.14
CA ASP A 341 4.26 16.71 14.57
C ASP A 341 2.98 17.46 14.18
N LEU A 342 1.98 16.76 13.63
CA LEU A 342 0.66 17.31 13.31
C LEU A 342 -0.07 17.84 14.57
N GLU A 343 0.00 17.11 15.68
CA GLU A 343 -0.58 17.51 16.95
C GLU A 343 0.10 18.81 17.49
N LYS A 344 1.42 18.94 17.29
CA LYS A 344 2.15 20.18 17.64
C LYS A 344 1.80 21.34 16.71
N ASP A 345 1.61 21.09 15.42
CA ASP A 345 1.20 22.11 14.43
C ASP A 345 -0.20 22.65 14.74
N ALA A 346 -1.15 21.79 15.09
CA ALA A 346 -2.51 22.18 15.50
C ALA A 346 -2.58 23.02 16.79
N VAL A 347 -1.55 22.99 17.63
CA VAL A 347 -1.46 23.83 18.84
C VAL A 347 -0.88 25.22 18.52
N ARG A 348 -0.13 25.34 17.40
CA ARG A 348 0.53 26.58 16.97
C ARG A 348 -0.34 27.45 16.06
N SER A 349 -1.34 26.87 15.41
CA SER A 349 -2.34 27.52 14.53
C SER A 349 -3.59 27.95 15.27
#